data_5ebed1702881f2f7a59f2260bac1d366
#
_entry.id   5ebed1702881f2f7a59f2260bac1d366
#
_cell.length_a   1.000
_cell.length_b   1.000
_cell.length_c   1.000
_cell.angle_alpha   90.00
_cell.angle_beta   90.00
_cell.angle_gamma   90.00
#
_symmetry.space_group_name_H-M   'P 1'
#
loop_
_entity.id
_entity.type
_entity.pdbx_description
1 polymer ?
#
loop_
_entity_poly.entity_id
_entity_poly.type
_entity_poly.pdbx_seq_one_letter_code
_entity_poly.pdbx_strand_id
1 'polypeptide(L)'
;ENDCYKLDYNILAAHIDAQWRMMPHVFLNISTMTEYMAHANWLFMPRATLCYIPNKNFQLSFATGRYSQTPEDDYLATNKKSLGQSTADHAILSIQYKSPGTLIRIEPYWKKYQRLPLWEKGIYQPKGYGKSKGIDIFVEEHSLFKHLTTAFSYSYNDSKRFYHEYTEERIPDYVSRHNLRLTAKYSFGKAIIGLTESYASGRHFLIAKTPHYNSVDINLTYLLSPKVIIYSSLNNILGRTNIFGYNTNGRSIVPSRDRFLYIGIFVSLKNNKAYDISNF
;
A
#
# COMPACT_ATOMS: atom_id res chain seq x y z
N GLU A 1 32.19 14.37 -7.46
CA GLU A 1 31.59 15.41 -8.32
C GLU A 1 30.11 15.15 -8.37
N ASN A 2 29.32 16.06 -7.78
CA ASN A 2 27.85 16.03 -7.92
C ASN A 2 27.52 16.57 -9.32
N ASP A 3 27.42 15.70 -10.30
CA ASP A 3 26.90 16.06 -11.60
C ASP A 3 25.41 16.41 -11.45
N CYS A 4 25.13 17.71 -11.46
CA CYS A 4 23.77 18.23 -11.43
C CYS A 4 23.17 18.07 -12.83
N TYR A 5 22.36 17.04 -13.06
CA TYR A 5 21.66 16.83 -14.33
C TYR A 5 20.38 17.68 -14.36
N LYS A 6 20.25 18.53 -15.36
CA LYS A 6 18.99 19.18 -15.69
C LYS A 6 18.16 18.23 -16.55
N LEU A 7 17.08 17.68 -15.99
CA LEU A 7 16.06 16.95 -16.73
C LEU A 7 14.95 17.92 -17.12
N ASP A 8 14.67 17.99 -18.42
CA ASP A 8 13.59 18.80 -18.98
C ASP A 8 12.76 17.91 -19.93
N TYR A 9 11.54 17.58 -19.51
CA TYR A 9 10.60 16.82 -20.32
C TYR A 9 9.17 17.30 -20.09
N ASN A 10 8.38 17.31 -21.14
CA ASN A 10 6.97 17.69 -21.10
C ASN A 10 6.08 16.46 -21.17
N ILE A 11 5.05 16.44 -20.35
CA ILE A 11 3.97 15.44 -20.38
C ILE A 11 2.69 16.16 -20.75
N LEU A 12 2.02 15.70 -21.82
CA LEU A 12 0.67 16.12 -22.19
C LEU A 12 -0.27 14.94 -21.90
N ALA A 13 -1.33 15.17 -21.13
CA ALA A 13 -2.30 14.16 -20.77
C ALA A 13 -3.73 14.62 -21.09
N ALA A 14 -4.57 13.71 -21.57
CA ALA A 14 -6.01 13.89 -21.73
C ALA A 14 -6.75 12.70 -21.10
N HIS A 15 -7.86 12.97 -20.43
CA HIS A 15 -8.67 11.96 -19.75
C HIS A 15 -10.14 12.14 -20.12
N ILE A 16 -10.82 11.01 -20.35
CA ILE A 16 -12.27 10.93 -20.56
C ILE A 16 -12.80 9.84 -19.65
N ASP A 17 -13.89 10.15 -18.95
CA ASP A 17 -14.59 9.22 -18.05
C ASP A 17 -16.09 9.25 -18.38
N ALA A 18 -16.72 8.07 -18.44
CA ALA A 18 -18.14 7.91 -18.68
C ALA A 18 -18.69 6.85 -17.71
N GLN A 19 -19.70 7.23 -16.94
CA GLN A 19 -20.41 6.34 -16.02
C GLN A 19 -21.82 6.09 -16.57
N TRP A 20 -22.19 4.83 -16.65
CA TRP A 20 -23.49 4.41 -17.16
C TRP A 20 -24.17 3.44 -16.17
N ARG A 21 -25.42 3.74 -15.83
CA ARG A 21 -26.30 2.82 -15.10
C ARG A 21 -27.03 1.94 -16.12
N MET A 22 -26.53 0.70 -16.31
CA MET A 22 -27.07 -0.23 -17.29
C MET A 22 -28.43 -0.82 -16.83
N MET A 23 -28.55 -1.11 -15.54
CA MET A 23 -29.72 -1.68 -14.86
C MET A 23 -29.85 -1.10 -13.45
N PRO A 24 -30.97 -1.32 -12.72
CA PRO A 24 -31.17 -0.75 -11.37
C PRO A 24 -30.00 -0.99 -10.38
N HIS A 25 -29.28 -2.10 -10.53
CA HIS A 25 -28.20 -2.50 -9.64
C HIS A 25 -26.86 -2.70 -10.35
N VAL A 26 -26.75 -2.37 -11.64
CA VAL A 26 -25.56 -2.60 -12.44
C VAL A 26 -25.06 -1.28 -13.01
N PHE A 27 -23.80 -0.96 -12.71
CA PHE A 27 -23.13 0.25 -13.14
C PHE A 27 -21.88 -0.12 -13.94
N LEU A 28 -21.69 0.54 -15.07
CA LEU A 28 -20.49 0.44 -15.90
C LEU A 28 -19.78 1.79 -15.90
N ASN A 29 -18.52 1.80 -15.53
CA ASN A 29 -17.64 2.93 -15.72
C ASN A 29 -16.61 2.56 -16.78
N ILE A 30 -16.45 3.41 -17.79
CA ILE A 30 -15.41 3.29 -18.82
C ILE A 30 -14.66 4.60 -18.84
N SER A 31 -13.34 4.50 -18.73
CA SER A 31 -12.48 5.67 -18.84
C SER A 31 -11.26 5.38 -19.68
N THR A 32 -10.67 6.42 -20.20
CA THR A 32 -9.38 6.34 -20.87
C THR A 32 -8.55 7.55 -20.56
N MET A 33 -7.26 7.31 -20.37
CA MET A 33 -6.25 8.34 -20.28
C MET A 33 -5.27 8.16 -21.42
N THR A 34 -4.90 9.25 -22.07
CA THR A 34 -3.88 9.26 -23.11
C THR A 34 -2.78 10.21 -22.68
N GLU A 35 -1.55 9.74 -22.69
CA GLU A 35 -0.37 10.54 -22.31
C GLU A 35 0.64 10.55 -23.46
N TYR A 36 1.21 11.73 -23.70
CA TYR A 36 2.38 11.92 -24.53
C TYR A 36 3.53 12.43 -23.64
N MET A 37 4.64 11.75 -23.66
CA MET A 37 5.87 12.19 -23.01
C MET A 37 6.89 12.57 -24.09
N ALA A 38 7.53 13.71 -23.95
CA ALA A 38 8.57 14.15 -24.89
C ALA A 38 9.64 13.05 -25.05
N HIS A 39 9.98 12.71 -26.30
CA HIS A 39 10.88 11.62 -26.69
C HIS A 39 10.34 10.19 -26.48
N ALA A 40 9.07 10.04 -26.08
CA ALA A 40 8.35 8.76 -26.04
C ALA A 40 7.11 8.83 -26.97
N ASN A 41 6.46 7.69 -27.18
CA ASN A 41 5.24 7.62 -27.98
C ASN A 41 4.00 7.94 -27.13
N TRP A 42 2.89 8.22 -27.82
CA TRP A 42 1.59 8.27 -27.19
C TRP A 42 1.27 6.96 -26.50
N LEU A 43 0.76 7.05 -25.27
CA LEU A 43 0.33 5.91 -24.48
C LEU A 43 -1.17 6.01 -24.23
N PHE A 44 -1.90 4.98 -24.67
CA PHE A 44 -3.32 4.85 -24.48
C PHE A 44 -3.63 3.89 -23.33
N MET A 45 -4.43 4.33 -22.36
CA MET A 45 -4.70 3.63 -21.10
C MET A 45 -6.21 3.45 -20.86
N PRO A 46 -6.84 2.49 -21.55
CA PRO A 46 -8.24 2.18 -21.33
C PRO A 46 -8.46 1.51 -19.98
N ARG A 47 -9.58 1.81 -19.34
CA ARG A 47 -10.02 1.24 -18.06
C ARG A 47 -11.51 0.98 -18.11
N ALA A 48 -11.95 -0.09 -17.45
CA ALA A 48 -13.36 -0.40 -17.29
C ALA A 48 -13.61 -0.98 -15.89
N THR A 49 -14.75 -0.61 -15.30
CA THR A 49 -15.22 -1.18 -14.04
C THR A 49 -16.69 -1.52 -14.17
N LEU A 50 -17.03 -2.78 -13.95
CA LEU A 50 -18.40 -3.25 -13.82
C LEU A 50 -18.71 -3.45 -12.34
N CYS A 51 -19.78 -2.82 -11.86
CA CYS A 51 -20.18 -2.87 -10.46
C CYS A 51 -21.63 -3.37 -10.34
N TYR A 52 -21.86 -4.35 -9.49
CA TYR A 52 -23.17 -4.90 -9.15
C TYR A 52 -23.47 -4.70 -7.67
N ILE A 53 -24.55 -3.97 -7.35
CA ILE A 53 -24.98 -3.59 -6.00
C ILE A 53 -26.41 -4.10 -5.81
N PRO A 54 -26.61 -5.41 -5.48
CA PRO A 54 -27.96 -5.99 -5.32
C PRO A 54 -28.76 -5.35 -4.17
N ASN A 55 -28.07 -4.90 -3.13
CA ASN A 55 -28.65 -4.25 -1.96
C ASN A 55 -27.62 -3.35 -1.27
N LYS A 56 -28.05 -2.62 -0.23
CA LYS A 56 -27.22 -1.66 0.52
C LYS A 56 -26.01 -2.27 1.25
N ASN A 57 -26.00 -3.58 1.42
CA ASN A 57 -24.98 -4.28 2.20
C ASN A 57 -23.92 -4.98 1.32
N PHE A 58 -24.23 -5.30 0.07
CA PHE A 58 -23.38 -6.11 -0.78
C PHE A 58 -23.01 -5.40 -2.08
N GLN A 59 -21.72 -5.44 -2.41
CA GLN A 59 -21.17 -4.94 -3.66
C GLN A 59 -20.19 -5.94 -4.25
N LEU A 60 -20.33 -6.21 -5.53
CA LEU A 60 -19.38 -6.96 -6.35
C LEU A 60 -18.91 -6.05 -7.47
N SER A 61 -17.60 -5.90 -7.64
CA SER A 61 -17.05 -5.11 -8.75
C SER A 61 -15.86 -5.82 -9.40
N PHE A 62 -15.80 -5.71 -10.72
CA PHE A 62 -14.66 -6.16 -11.50
C PHE A 62 -14.07 -4.96 -12.25
N ALA A 63 -12.80 -4.68 -11.97
CA ALA A 63 -12.08 -3.59 -12.59
C ALA A 63 -10.91 -4.13 -13.42
N THR A 64 -10.75 -3.62 -14.63
CA THR A 64 -9.60 -3.92 -15.49
C THR A 64 -9.13 -2.66 -16.18
N GLY A 65 -7.83 -2.59 -16.49
CA GLY A 65 -7.31 -1.43 -17.20
C GLY A 65 -5.80 -1.39 -17.28
N ARG A 66 -5.33 -0.47 -18.12
CA ARG A 66 -3.93 -0.13 -18.28
C ARG A 66 -3.58 1.13 -17.51
N TYR A 67 -2.42 1.11 -16.88
CA TYR A 67 -1.85 2.20 -16.09
C TYR A 67 -0.42 2.45 -16.55
N SER A 68 0.04 3.69 -16.39
CA SER A 68 1.42 4.08 -16.66
C SER A 68 2.10 4.62 -15.41
N GLN A 69 3.42 4.55 -15.45
CA GLN A 69 4.29 5.21 -14.48
C GLN A 69 5.47 5.81 -15.23
N THR A 70 5.69 7.11 -15.04
CA THR A 70 6.92 7.78 -15.52
C THR A 70 8.12 7.18 -14.81
N PRO A 71 9.23 6.89 -15.52
CA PRO A 71 10.46 6.43 -14.89
C PRO A 71 10.99 7.47 -13.88
N GLU A 72 11.69 7.01 -12.86
CA GLU A 72 12.38 7.87 -11.91
C GLU A 72 13.47 8.70 -12.60
N ASP A 73 13.77 9.88 -12.07
CA ASP A 73 14.69 10.84 -12.67
C ASP A 73 16.10 10.25 -12.86
N ASP A 74 16.56 9.40 -11.95
CA ASP A 74 17.86 8.72 -12.05
C ASP A 74 17.96 7.82 -13.29
N TYR A 75 16.88 7.13 -13.67
CA TYR A 75 16.84 6.32 -14.89
C TYR A 75 16.80 7.19 -16.14
N LEU A 76 16.10 8.32 -16.09
CA LEU A 76 16.04 9.28 -17.20
C LEU A 76 17.37 10.00 -17.40
N ALA A 77 18.12 10.27 -16.33
CA ALA A 77 19.44 10.90 -16.39
C ALA A 77 20.45 10.06 -17.15
N THR A 78 20.41 8.73 -16.96
CA THR A 78 21.29 7.78 -17.68
C THR A 78 20.85 7.55 -19.13
N ASN A 79 19.58 7.77 -19.46
CA ASN A 79 19.06 7.49 -20.80
C ASN A 79 18.00 8.51 -21.27
N LYS A 80 18.44 9.71 -21.58
CA LYS A 80 17.59 10.88 -21.91
C LYS A 80 16.61 10.72 -23.08
N LYS A 81 16.73 9.70 -23.95
CA LYS A 81 16.00 9.67 -25.24
C LYS A 81 15.20 8.39 -25.51
N SER A 82 15.34 7.32 -24.77
CA SER A 82 14.71 6.03 -25.11
C SER A 82 13.89 5.38 -24.01
N LEU A 83 13.92 5.91 -22.79
CA LEU A 83 13.14 5.39 -21.68
C LEU A 83 11.79 6.10 -21.61
N GLY A 84 10.75 5.45 -22.14
CA GLY A 84 9.37 5.90 -21.97
C GLY A 84 8.73 5.32 -20.71
N GLN A 85 7.45 5.63 -20.49
CA GLN A 85 6.69 5.19 -19.34
C GLN A 85 6.61 3.66 -19.26
N SER A 86 6.75 3.12 -18.07
CA SER A 86 6.40 1.75 -17.75
C SER A 86 4.88 1.58 -17.76
N THR A 87 4.40 0.38 -18.09
CA THR A 87 2.96 0.09 -18.10
C THR A 87 2.60 -1.09 -17.25
N ALA A 88 1.38 -1.10 -16.71
CA ALA A 88 0.83 -2.20 -15.96
C ALA A 88 -0.63 -2.44 -16.38
N ASP A 89 -0.95 -3.66 -16.80
CA ASP A 89 -2.32 -4.12 -17.01
C ASP A 89 -2.81 -4.78 -15.72
N HIS A 90 -3.97 -4.35 -15.22
CA HIS A 90 -4.57 -4.85 -13.97
C HIS A 90 -5.91 -5.52 -14.25
N ALA A 91 -6.21 -6.57 -13.48
CA ALA A 91 -7.54 -7.13 -13.32
C ALA A 91 -7.77 -7.38 -11.83
N ILE A 92 -8.84 -6.82 -11.27
CA ILE A 92 -9.16 -6.85 -9.83
C ILE A 92 -10.64 -7.18 -9.69
N LEU A 93 -10.96 -8.21 -8.91
CA LEU A 93 -12.32 -8.49 -8.46
C LEU A 93 -12.42 -8.01 -7.01
N SER A 94 -13.44 -7.21 -6.68
CA SER A 94 -13.70 -6.76 -5.31
C SER A 94 -15.06 -7.25 -4.86
N ILE A 95 -15.09 -7.97 -3.76
CA ILE A 95 -16.30 -8.46 -3.07
C ILE A 95 -16.37 -7.73 -1.75
N GLN A 96 -17.42 -6.95 -1.54
CA GLN A 96 -17.58 -6.16 -0.33
C GLN A 96 -18.94 -6.44 0.32
N TYR A 97 -18.89 -6.70 1.62
CA TYR A 97 -20.05 -6.70 2.50
C TYR A 97 -19.91 -5.60 3.53
N LYS A 98 -20.96 -4.77 3.67
CA LYS A 98 -20.99 -3.68 4.64
C LYS A 98 -22.33 -3.69 5.37
N SER A 99 -22.29 -3.70 6.70
CA SER A 99 -23.44 -3.51 7.58
C SER A 99 -23.11 -2.45 8.65
N PRO A 100 -24.08 -1.99 9.46
CA PRO A 100 -23.76 -1.16 10.60
C PRO A 100 -22.79 -1.89 11.53
N GLY A 101 -21.55 -1.47 11.58
CA GLY A 101 -20.53 -2.07 12.45
C GLY A 101 -19.60 -3.10 11.81
N THR A 102 -19.91 -3.62 10.64
CA THR A 102 -19.06 -4.63 9.97
C THR A 102 -18.73 -4.21 8.54
N LEU A 103 -17.45 -4.29 8.16
CA LEU A 103 -16.98 -4.18 6.80
C LEU A 103 -16.08 -5.38 6.48
N ILE A 104 -16.43 -6.13 5.44
CA ILE A 104 -15.61 -7.21 4.90
C ILE A 104 -15.32 -6.90 3.44
N ARG A 105 -14.06 -6.97 3.02
CA ARG A 105 -13.64 -6.80 1.64
C ARG A 105 -12.60 -7.84 1.26
N ILE A 106 -12.79 -8.47 0.11
CA ILE A 106 -11.91 -9.50 -0.46
C ILE A 106 -11.62 -9.10 -1.90
N GLU A 107 -10.33 -8.96 -2.23
CA GLU A 107 -9.87 -8.45 -3.51
C GLU A 107 -8.77 -9.32 -4.12
N PRO A 108 -9.11 -10.43 -4.82
CA PRO A 108 -8.15 -11.10 -5.68
C PRO A 108 -7.79 -10.20 -6.86
N TYR A 109 -6.49 -10.22 -7.21
CA TYR A 109 -5.97 -9.41 -8.28
C TYR A 109 -4.93 -10.14 -9.13
N TRP A 110 -4.78 -9.65 -10.36
CA TRP A 110 -3.71 -9.99 -11.26
C TRP A 110 -3.18 -8.74 -11.94
N LYS A 111 -1.82 -8.63 -12.06
CA LYS A 111 -1.13 -7.49 -12.67
C LYS A 111 -0.02 -7.99 -13.58
N LYS A 112 0.12 -7.38 -14.76
CA LYS A 112 1.20 -7.61 -15.70
C LYS A 112 1.92 -6.31 -15.95
N TYR A 113 3.24 -6.31 -15.71
CA TYR A 113 4.11 -5.16 -15.90
C TYR A 113 4.88 -5.29 -17.19
N GLN A 114 5.03 -4.21 -17.93
CA GLN A 114 5.75 -4.14 -19.19
C GLN A 114 6.54 -2.83 -19.26
N ARG A 115 7.60 -2.84 -20.08
CA ARG A 115 8.46 -1.67 -20.31
C ARG A 115 9.11 -1.15 -19.02
N LEU A 116 9.38 -2.05 -18.05
CA LEU A 116 10.12 -1.68 -16.86
C LEU A 116 11.57 -1.32 -17.23
N PRO A 117 12.22 -0.37 -16.52
CA PRO A 117 13.62 -0.07 -16.70
C PRO A 117 14.49 -1.31 -16.45
N LEU A 118 15.24 -1.76 -17.45
CA LEU A 118 16.19 -2.86 -17.35
C LEU A 118 17.57 -2.33 -17.75
N TRP A 119 18.56 -2.57 -16.89
CA TRP A 119 19.95 -2.19 -17.14
C TRP A 119 20.62 -3.12 -18.13
N GLU A 120 20.99 -2.60 -19.29
CA GLU A 120 21.74 -3.33 -20.32
C GLU A 120 22.78 -2.42 -20.97
N LYS A 121 24.01 -2.92 -21.07
CA LYS A 121 25.10 -2.22 -21.77
C LYS A 121 25.34 -0.77 -21.33
N GLY A 122 25.22 -0.50 -20.03
CA GLY A 122 25.50 0.81 -19.46
C GLY A 122 24.34 1.82 -19.51
N ILE A 123 23.14 1.41 -19.93
CA ILE A 123 21.93 2.26 -19.99
C ILE A 123 20.69 1.48 -19.55
N TYR A 124 19.68 2.20 -19.06
CA TYR A 124 18.35 1.63 -18.82
C TYR A 124 17.54 1.55 -20.12
N GLN A 125 16.95 0.40 -20.41
CA GLN A 125 16.09 0.15 -21.56
C GLN A 125 14.68 -0.27 -21.12
N PRO A 126 13.62 0.05 -21.88
CA PRO A 126 12.24 -0.31 -21.54
C PRO A 126 11.91 -1.77 -21.92
N LYS A 127 12.77 -2.72 -21.51
CA LYS A 127 12.67 -4.15 -21.85
C LYS A 127 12.24 -5.01 -20.66
N GLY A 128 12.27 -4.45 -19.46
CA GLY A 128 11.89 -5.15 -18.26
C GLY A 128 10.38 -5.48 -18.24
N TYR A 129 10.06 -6.56 -17.55
CA TYR A 129 8.69 -7.06 -17.42
C TYR A 129 8.47 -7.69 -16.05
N GLY A 130 7.22 -8.03 -15.75
CA GLY A 130 6.90 -8.74 -14.52
C GLY A 130 5.42 -9.10 -14.44
N LYS A 131 5.10 -9.83 -13.40
CA LYS A 131 3.73 -10.23 -13.06
C LYS A 131 3.57 -10.24 -11.55
N SER A 132 2.36 -9.97 -11.10
CA SER A 132 1.96 -10.08 -9.70
C SER A 132 0.54 -10.60 -9.65
N LYS A 133 0.28 -11.54 -8.75
CA LYS A 133 -1.07 -12.02 -8.42
C LYS A 133 -1.19 -12.18 -6.92
N GLY A 134 -2.37 -11.97 -6.41
CA GLY A 134 -2.57 -12.06 -4.98
C GLY A 134 -4.02 -11.91 -4.57
N ILE A 135 -4.20 -11.79 -3.27
CA ILE A 135 -5.50 -11.56 -2.64
C ILE A 135 -5.29 -10.65 -1.44
N ASP A 136 -6.10 -9.61 -1.35
CA ASP A 136 -6.18 -8.74 -0.19
C ASP A 136 -7.51 -8.99 0.54
N ILE A 137 -7.45 -9.18 1.85
CA ILE A 137 -8.60 -9.38 2.73
C ILE A 137 -8.56 -8.30 3.80
N PHE A 138 -9.68 -7.61 3.97
CA PHE A 138 -9.87 -6.62 5.02
C PHE A 138 -11.18 -6.90 5.75
N VAL A 139 -11.12 -6.92 7.08
CA VAL A 139 -12.27 -7.07 7.96
C VAL A 139 -12.18 -6.01 9.04
N GLU A 140 -13.24 -5.24 9.21
CA GLU A 140 -13.41 -4.31 10.33
C GLU A 140 -14.70 -4.64 11.05
N GLU A 141 -14.65 -4.68 12.37
CA GLU A 141 -15.78 -5.06 13.21
C GLU A 141 -15.80 -4.24 14.50
N HIS A 142 -16.96 -3.62 14.79
CA HIS A 142 -17.19 -2.83 16.00
C HIS A 142 -18.58 -3.01 16.60
N SER A 143 -19.33 -4.03 16.15
CA SER A 143 -20.68 -4.31 16.61
C SER A 143 -20.83 -5.58 17.43
N LEU A 144 -19.94 -6.57 17.25
CA LEU A 144 -20.01 -7.87 17.95
C LEU A 144 -19.77 -7.76 19.44
N PHE A 145 -18.85 -6.90 19.85
CA PHE A 145 -18.52 -6.71 21.27
C PHE A 145 -18.61 -5.24 21.64
N LYS A 146 -19.33 -4.97 22.74
CA LYS A 146 -19.46 -3.62 23.25
C LYS A 146 -18.08 -3.03 23.58
N HIS A 147 -17.82 -1.81 23.09
CA HIS A 147 -16.57 -1.09 23.30
C HIS A 147 -15.30 -1.68 22.65
N LEU A 148 -15.41 -2.75 21.87
CA LEU A 148 -14.29 -3.34 21.15
C LEU A 148 -14.44 -3.06 19.64
N THR A 149 -13.41 -2.44 19.07
CA THR A 149 -13.26 -2.31 17.61
C THR A 149 -12.06 -3.14 17.19
N THR A 150 -12.22 -3.98 16.19
CA THR A 150 -11.15 -4.78 15.61
C THR A 150 -11.02 -4.53 14.13
N ALA A 151 -9.79 -4.51 13.64
CA ALA A 151 -9.51 -4.49 12.21
C ALA A 151 -8.45 -5.54 11.89
N PHE A 152 -8.71 -6.34 10.88
CA PHE A 152 -7.82 -7.37 10.37
C PHE A 152 -7.55 -7.11 8.89
N SER A 153 -6.28 -7.13 8.50
CA SER A 153 -5.89 -7.13 7.11
C SER A 153 -4.89 -8.25 6.82
N TYR A 154 -5.10 -8.92 5.71
CA TYR A 154 -4.18 -9.94 5.20
C TYR A 154 -3.97 -9.73 3.71
N SER A 155 -2.71 -9.77 3.29
CA SER A 155 -2.32 -9.68 1.89
C SER A 155 -1.40 -10.84 1.52
N TYR A 156 -1.77 -11.57 0.48
CA TYR A 156 -0.90 -12.51 -0.22
C TYR A 156 -0.49 -11.93 -1.56
N ASN A 157 0.82 -11.90 -1.83
CA ASN A 157 1.39 -11.36 -3.06
C ASN A 157 2.45 -12.30 -3.64
N ASP A 158 2.15 -12.93 -4.76
CA ASP A 158 3.14 -13.66 -5.57
C ASP A 158 3.55 -12.78 -6.75
N SER A 159 4.73 -12.16 -6.64
CA SER A 159 5.26 -11.21 -7.61
C SER A 159 6.63 -11.65 -8.11
N LYS A 160 6.84 -11.55 -9.42
CA LYS A 160 8.15 -11.72 -10.05
C LYS A 160 8.39 -10.62 -11.07
N ARG A 161 9.63 -10.17 -11.16
CA ARG A 161 10.03 -9.13 -12.12
C ARG A 161 11.43 -9.41 -12.66
N PHE A 162 11.62 -8.98 -13.91
CA PHE A 162 12.90 -8.83 -14.56
C PHE A 162 13.08 -7.36 -14.91
N TYR A 163 13.87 -6.64 -14.14
CA TYR A 163 14.02 -5.19 -14.25
C TYR A 163 15.23 -4.70 -13.44
N HIS A 164 15.58 -3.44 -13.54
CA HIS A 164 16.78 -2.86 -12.95
C HIS A 164 18.03 -3.65 -13.35
N GLU A 165 18.89 -4.00 -12.44
CA GLU A 165 20.12 -4.78 -12.65
C GLU A 165 19.89 -6.31 -12.52
N TYR A 166 18.64 -6.78 -12.53
CA TYR A 166 18.36 -8.21 -12.43
C TYR A 166 18.85 -8.96 -13.66
N THR A 167 19.57 -10.04 -13.44
CA THR A 167 20.05 -10.94 -14.49
C THR A 167 19.05 -12.03 -14.87
N GLU A 168 18.01 -12.23 -14.03
CA GLU A 168 16.93 -13.20 -14.22
C GLU A 168 15.62 -12.71 -13.60
N GLU A 169 14.50 -13.33 -13.96
CA GLU A 169 13.21 -13.05 -13.34
C GLU A 169 13.19 -13.55 -11.89
N ARG A 170 13.02 -12.64 -10.93
CA ARG A 170 13.03 -12.97 -9.50
C ARG A 170 11.97 -12.19 -8.72
N ILE A 171 11.76 -12.61 -7.47
CA ILE A 171 10.92 -11.87 -6.51
C ILE A 171 11.70 -10.60 -6.12
N PRO A 172 11.10 -9.40 -6.27
CA PRO A 172 11.74 -8.17 -5.78
C PRO A 172 11.99 -8.20 -4.28
N ASP A 173 13.12 -7.67 -3.85
CA ASP A 173 13.60 -7.69 -2.46
C ASP A 173 12.72 -6.91 -1.48
N TYR A 174 11.87 -6.01 -1.95
CA TYR A 174 10.86 -5.33 -1.11
C TYR A 174 9.57 -6.14 -0.94
N VAL A 175 9.39 -7.28 -1.63
CA VAL A 175 8.16 -8.08 -1.59
C VAL A 175 8.20 -9.08 -0.45
N SER A 176 7.25 -8.96 0.48
CA SER A 176 6.86 -10.02 1.40
C SER A 176 5.62 -10.73 0.85
N ARG A 177 5.65 -12.07 0.75
CA ARG A 177 4.51 -12.84 0.20
C ARG A 177 3.28 -12.77 1.07
N HIS A 178 3.45 -12.80 2.38
CA HIS A 178 2.37 -12.76 3.35
C HIS A 178 2.56 -11.56 4.26
N ASN A 179 1.56 -10.70 4.32
CA ASN A 179 1.50 -9.59 5.25
C ASN A 179 0.18 -9.70 6.02
N LEU A 180 0.26 -9.54 7.34
CA LEU A 180 -0.90 -9.58 8.23
C LEU A 180 -0.80 -8.43 9.21
N ARG A 181 -1.94 -7.78 9.45
CA ARG A 181 -2.07 -6.80 10.53
C ARG A 181 -3.38 -7.01 11.26
N LEU A 182 -3.30 -7.10 12.56
CA LEU A 182 -4.44 -7.14 13.47
C LEU A 182 -4.38 -5.92 14.38
N THR A 183 -5.47 -5.18 14.46
CA THR A 183 -5.61 -4.07 15.40
C THR A 183 -6.85 -4.33 16.25
N ALA A 184 -6.74 -4.15 17.55
CA ALA A 184 -7.85 -4.19 18.49
C ALA A 184 -7.82 -2.93 19.35
N LYS A 185 -8.94 -2.22 19.47
CA LYS A 185 -9.12 -1.07 20.34
C LYS A 185 -10.26 -1.38 21.31
N TYR A 186 -9.97 -1.30 22.61
CA TYR A 186 -10.97 -1.46 23.66
C TYR A 186 -11.13 -0.17 24.45
N SER A 187 -12.37 0.36 24.46
CA SER A 187 -12.73 1.61 25.13
C SER A 187 -13.43 1.30 26.45
N PHE A 188 -12.93 1.82 27.57
CA PHE A 188 -13.57 1.70 28.87
C PHE A 188 -13.48 3.00 29.65
N GLY A 189 -14.63 3.61 29.93
CA GLY A 189 -14.70 4.88 30.65
C GLY A 189 -13.88 5.98 29.99
N LYS A 190 -12.81 6.41 30.65
CA LYS A 190 -11.90 7.47 30.18
C LYS A 190 -10.65 6.94 29.49
N ALA A 191 -10.58 5.65 29.20
CA ALA A 191 -9.39 5.03 28.62
C ALA A 191 -9.72 4.28 27.33
N ILE A 192 -8.76 4.30 26.39
CA ILE A 192 -8.73 3.42 25.23
C ILE A 192 -7.39 2.70 25.24
N ILE A 193 -7.44 1.38 25.20
CA ILE A 193 -6.27 0.53 24.98
C ILE A 193 -6.31 0.03 23.56
N GLY A 194 -5.22 0.22 22.83
CA GLY A 194 -5.01 -0.31 21.48
C GLY A 194 -3.89 -1.35 21.50
N LEU A 195 -4.11 -2.44 20.78
CA LEU A 195 -3.10 -3.45 20.46
C LEU A 195 -3.01 -3.57 18.96
N THR A 196 -1.78 -3.60 18.43
CA THR A 196 -1.53 -3.86 17.02
C THR A 196 -0.50 -4.95 16.88
N GLU A 197 -0.82 -6.01 16.16
CA GLU A 197 0.14 -6.99 15.69
C GLU A 197 0.39 -6.80 14.20
N SER A 198 1.67 -6.87 13.81
CA SER A 198 2.12 -6.78 12.43
C SER A 198 3.07 -7.92 12.11
N TYR A 199 2.73 -8.71 11.10
CA TYR A 199 3.53 -9.81 10.61
C TYR A 199 3.79 -9.65 9.11
N ALA A 200 5.03 -9.94 8.67
CA ALA A 200 5.38 -10.06 7.27
C ALA A 200 6.34 -11.23 7.06
N SER A 201 6.10 -12.06 6.04
CA SER A 201 7.03 -13.13 5.67
C SER A 201 8.37 -12.56 5.22
N GLY A 202 9.44 -13.33 5.42
CA GLY A 202 10.79 -12.90 5.04
C GLY A 202 10.91 -12.55 3.56
N ARG A 203 11.71 -11.53 3.28
CA ARG A 203 12.01 -11.01 1.93
C ARG A 203 13.20 -11.72 1.33
N HIS A 204 13.24 -11.80 0.00
CA HIS A 204 14.28 -12.46 -0.75
C HIS A 204 15.30 -11.43 -1.27
N PHE A 205 16.51 -11.46 -0.75
CA PHE A 205 17.66 -10.71 -1.26
C PHE A 205 18.57 -11.62 -2.07
N LEU A 206 19.51 -11.05 -2.85
CA LEU A 206 20.47 -11.83 -3.62
C LEU A 206 21.30 -12.79 -2.76
N ILE A 207 21.69 -12.32 -1.58
CA ILE A 207 22.61 -13.03 -0.68
C ILE A 207 21.90 -13.94 0.32
N ALA A 208 20.66 -13.60 0.74
CA ALA A 208 19.93 -14.35 1.76
C ALA A 208 18.45 -13.99 1.78
N LYS A 209 17.66 -14.78 2.49
CA LYS A 209 16.28 -14.44 2.85
C LYS A 209 16.27 -13.88 4.27
N THR A 210 15.55 -12.76 4.48
CA THR A 210 15.36 -12.25 5.85
C THR A 210 14.49 -13.19 6.67
N PRO A 211 14.64 -13.22 8.00
CA PRO A 211 13.63 -13.75 8.89
C PRO A 211 12.28 -13.04 8.66
N HIS A 212 11.20 -13.66 9.10
CA HIS A 212 9.91 -12.97 9.11
C HIS A 212 9.93 -11.80 10.09
N TYR A 213 9.29 -10.71 9.71
CA TYR A 213 9.01 -9.57 10.58
C TYR A 213 7.84 -9.90 11.51
N ASN A 214 7.95 -9.52 12.78
CA ASN A 214 6.83 -9.56 13.72
C ASN A 214 7.01 -8.45 14.76
N SER A 215 5.96 -7.64 14.96
CA SER A 215 5.91 -6.60 16.01
C SER A 215 4.54 -6.58 16.64
N VAL A 216 4.52 -6.57 17.96
CA VAL A 216 3.32 -6.32 18.76
C VAL A 216 3.50 -5.00 19.46
N ASP A 217 2.58 -4.08 19.22
CA ASP A 217 2.57 -2.73 19.76
C ASP A 217 1.35 -2.53 20.64
N ILE A 218 1.49 -1.83 21.76
CA ILE A 218 0.40 -1.47 22.66
C ILE A 218 0.37 0.04 22.83
N ASN A 219 -0.81 0.62 22.90
CA ASN A 219 -0.98 2.03 23.23
C ASN A 219 -2.12 2.23 24.22
N LEU A 220 -2.02 3.31 24.98
CA LEU A 220 -3.01 3.76 25.94
C LEU A 220 -3.29 5.24 25.70
N THR A 221 -4.55 5.58 25.50
CA THR A 221 -5.06 6.95 25.53
C THR A 221 -5.92 7.10 26.77
N TYR A 222 -5.61 8.06 27.65
CA TYR A 222 -6.36 8.30 28.88
C TYR A 222 -6.79 9.76 29.00
N LEU A 223 -8.09 9.99 29.12
CA LEU A 223 -8.66 11.32 29.34
C LEU A 223 -8.60 11.66 30.82
N LEU A 224 -7.51 12.30 31.26
CA LEU A 224 -7.32 12.71 32.64
C LEU A 224 -8.37 13.75 33.08
N SER A 225 -8.65 14.72 32.21
CA SER A 225 -9.71 15.70 32.37
C SER A 225 -10.29 16.07 30.98
N PRO A 226 -11.42 16.81 30.90
CA PRO A 226 -11.97 17.23 29.60
C PRO A 226 -11.00 18.04 28.72
N LYS A 227 -9.89 18.49 29.27
CA LYS A 227 -8.86 19.27 28.54
C LYS A 227 -7.50 18.63 28.52
N VAL A 228 -7.30 17.46 29.13
CA VAL A 228 -5.98 16.83 29.26
C VAL A 228 -6.06 15.36 28.88
N ILE A 229 -5.31 14.98 27.86
CA ILE A 229 -5.12 13.59 27.44
C ILE A 229 -3.68 13.18 27.73
N ILE A 230 -3.51 12.00 28.31
CA ILE A 230 -2.24 11.28 28.39
C ILE A 230 -2.27 10.19 27.33
N TYR A 231 -1.25 10.16 26.49
CA TYR A 231 -1.03 9.12 25.50
C TYR A 231 0.29 8.41 25.78
N SER A 232 0.27 7.09 25.72
CA SER A 232 1.48 6.27 25.83
C SER A 232 1.46 5.19 24.75
N SER A 233 2.60 4.92 24.12
CA SER A 233 2.77 3.78 23.23
C SER A 233 4.08 3.07 23.49
N LEU A 234 4.02 1.74 23.50
CA LEU A 234 5.16 0.85 23.56
C LEU A 234 5.17 -0.03 22.33
N ASN A 235 6.16 0.20 21.45
CA ASN A 235 6.33 -0.55 20.22
C ASN A 235 7.22 -1.76 20.46
N ASN A 236 6.95 -2.83 19.68
CA ASN A 236 7.69 -4.09 19.71
C ASN A 236 7.85 -4.64 21.14
N ILE A 237 6.72 -4.84 21.85
CA ILE A 237 6.72 -5.29 23.25
C ILE A 237 7.43 -6.65 23.44
N LEU A 238 7.44 -7.49 22.38
CA LEU A 238 8.13 -8.77 22.38
C LEU A 238 9.66 -8.63 22.30
N GLY A 239 10.18 -7.42 22.01
CA GLY A 239 11.62 -7.14 21.89
C GLY A 239 12.31 -7.92 20.79
N ARG A 240 11.60 -8.25 19.72
CA ARG A 240 12.15 -9.02 18.62
C ARG A 240 13.04 -8.14 17.73
N THR A 241 14.25 -8.58 17.44
CA THR A 241 15.12 -7.94 16.45
C THR A 241 14.59 -8.21 15.05
N ASN A 242 13.92 -7.23 14.45
CA ASN A 242 13.37 -7.32 13.12
C ASN A 242 14.42 -6.90 12.08
N ILE A 243 14.66 -7.74 11.07
CA ILE A 243 15.59 -7.46 9.97
C ILE A 243 14.78 -7.04 8.74
N PHE A 244 15.00 -5.81 8.26
CA PHE A 244 14.29 -5.27 7.09
C PHE A 244 14.96 -5.66 5.75
N GLY A 245 16.24 -6.00 5.79
CA GLY A 245 17.00 -6.34 4.60
C GLY A 245 18.48 -6.52 4.89
N TYR A 246 19.26 -6.57 3.81
CA TYR A 246 20.70 -6.61 3.86
C TYR A 246 21.27 -5.53 2.94
N ASN A 247 22.33 -4.88 3.37
CA ASN A 247 23.08 -3.95 2.53
C ASN A 247 24.00 -4.72 1.55
N THR A 248 24.69 -4.01 0.65
CA THR A 248 25.61 -4.59 -0.34
C THR A 248 26.76 -5.39 0.28
N ASN A 249 27.14 -5.10 1.54
CA ASN A 249 28.20 -5.79 2.28
C ASN A 249 27.64 -6.98 3.11
N GLY A 250 26.37 -7.35 2.93
CA GLY A 250 25.73 -8.45 3.65
C GLY A 250 25.36 -8.16 5.11
N ARG A 251 25.50 -6.93 5.59
CA ARG A 251 25.09 -6.55 6.94
C ARG A 251 23.57 -6.36 7.01
N SER A 252 22.96 -6.83 8.11
CA SER A 252 21.53 -6.68 8.36
C SER A 252 21.15 -5.20 8.52
N ILE A 253 20.08 -4.81 7.88
CA ILE A 253 19.40 -3.52 8.08
C ILE A 253 18.32 -3.75 9.12
N VAL A 254 18.50 -3.15 10.29
CA VAL A 254 17.59 -3.25 11.44
C VAL A 254 17.01 -1.87 11.75
N PRO A 255 15.84 -1.78 12.46
CA PRO A 255 15.33 -0.49 12.92
C PRO A 255 16.34 0.19 13.85
N SER A 256 16.36 1.51 13.85
CA SER A 256 17.24 2.32 14.71
C SER A 256 16.96 2.08 16.23
N ARG A 257 15.74 1.63 16.53
CA ARG A 257 15.27 1.28 17.90
C ARG A 257 14.39 0.04 17.81
N ASP A 258 14.80 -1.05 18.47
CA ASP A 258 14.02 -2.29 18.51
C ASP A 258 12.76 -2.15 19.33
N ARG A 259 12.88 -1.51 20.52
CA ARG A 259 11.78 -1.23 21.43
C ARG A 259 11.75 0.24 21.76
N PHE A 260 10.58 0.84 21.66
CA PHE A 260 10.42 2.27 21.86
C PHE A 260 9.19 2.58 22.70
N LEU A 261 9.41 3.29 23.81
CA LEU A 261 8.36 3.85 24.67
C LEU A 261 8.22 5.35 24.36
N TYR A 262 7.00 5.76 24.06
CA TYR A 262 6.62 7.16 23.92
C TYR A 262 5.55 7.50 24.96
N ILE A 263 5.67 8.66 25.62
CA ILE A 263 4.65 9.22 26.50
C ILE A 263 4.45 10.68 26.10
N GLY A 264 3.21 11.08 25.91
CA GLY A 264 2.83 12.45 25.55
C GLY A 264 1.65 12.94 26.40
N ILE A 265 1.62 14.25 26.66
CA ILE A 265 0.51 14.92 27.33
C ILE A 265 0.01 16.01 26.39
N PHE A 266 -1.29 16.00 26.08
CA PHE A 266 -1.97 16.96 25.24
C PHE A 266 -2.89 17.81 26.11
N VAL A 267 -2.73 19.13 26.03
CA VAL A 267 -3.52 20.07 26.83
C VAL A 267 -4.26 21.05 25.91
N SER A 268 -5.58 21.15 26.04
CA SER A 268 -6.39 22.16 25.35
C SER A 268 -6.44 23.43 26.19
N LEU A 269 -5.90 24.52 25.67
CA LEU A 269 -5.92 25.84 26.34
C LEU A 269 -7.20 26.63 26.05
N LYS A 270 -8.03 26.17 25.11
CA LYS A 270 -9.25 26.87 24.69
C LYS A 270 -10.44 26.50 25.61
N ASN A 271 -11.11 27.50 26.16
CA ASN A 271 -12.16 27.29 27.19
C ASN A 271 -13.39 26.50 26.73
N ASN A 272 -13.69 26.46 25.40
CA ASN A 272 -14.90 25.85 24.87
C ASN A 272 -14.65 24.52 24.09
N LYS A 273 -13.49 23.90 24.19
CA LYS A 273 -13.20 22.62 23.54
C LYS A 273 -12.81 21.58 24.61
N ALA A 274 -13.70 20.61 24.84
CA ALA A 274 -13.36 19.36 25.50
C ALA A 274 -12.83 18.36 24.45
N TYR A 275 -11.90 17.51 24.84
CA TYR A 275 -11.51 16.38 23.99
C TYR A 275 -12.60 15.33 23.97
N ASP A 276 -12.90 14.85 22.77
CA ASP A 276 -13.69 13.64 22.58
C ASP A 276 -12.73 12.47 22.34
N ILE A 277 -12.69 11.57 23.31
CA ILE A 277 -11.78 10.39 23.27
C ILE A 277 -12.17 9.41 22.14
N SER A 278 -13.39 9.46 21.62
CA SER A 278 -13.83 8.59 20.52
C SER A 278 -13.10 8.87 19.20
N ASN A 279 -12.45 10.04 19.09
CA ASN A 279 -11.67 10.44 17.91
C ASN A 279 -10.21 9.97 17.94
N PHE A 280 -9.78 9.25 18.99
CA PHE A 280 -8.47 8.66 19.14
C PHE A 280 -8.57 7.14 19.10
#